data_429dbbfecc9de06894e86ea6ef2c51e0
#
_entry.id   429dbbfecc9de06894e86ea6ef2c51e0
#
_cell.length_a   1.000
_cell.length_b   1.000
_cell.length_c   1.000
_cell.angle_alpha   90.00
_cell.angle_beta   90.00
_cell.angle_gamma   90.00
#
_symmetry.space_group_name_H-M   'P 1'
#
loop_
_entity.id
_entity.type
_entity.pdbx_description
1 polymer ?
#
loop_
_entity_poly.entity_id
_entity_poly.type
_entity_poly.pdbx_seq_one_letter_code
_entity_poly.pdbx_strand_id
1 'polypeptide(L)'
;CQSSADTVVITVDNATPSANAGSDATIGCATTFVTIGSSAVSGHTYAWTPSSGLNNASAAQPIASPSSTTTYSLVVTNASTGCQSSADTVVVTVDNTAPSADAGSDATIDCNNTSVIIGSSAVSGYSYAWSPSTGLSSAAVAQPTATPNSTTTYSLVVTKDSSGCSSIADTVVVTVGNDLPAPDAGSDATIDCNNTNATIGSSAQSGFTYAW
;
A
#
# COMPACT_ATOMS: atom_id res chain seq x y z
N CYS A 1 -1.95 87.92 16.96
CA CYS A 1 -2.38 86.60 17.47
C CYS A 1 -2.06 85.56 16.41
N GLN A 2 -1.23 84.53 16.75
CA GLN A 2 -0.97 83.41 15.91
C GLN A 2 -1.71 82.19 16.46
N SER A 3 -2.25 81.34 15.59
CA SER A 3 -2.80 80.06 15.98
C SER A 3 -1.66 79.07 16.30
N SER A 4 -1.93 78.10 17.16
CA SER A 4 -1.01 76.94 17.32
C SER A 4 -0.92 76.14 15.99
N ALA A 5 0.26 75.61 15.72
CA ALA A 5 0.44 74.72 14.58
C ALA A 5 -0.39 73.42 14.78
N ASP A 6 -1.13 73.04 13.78
CA ASP A 6 -1.75 71.74 13.70
C ASP A 6 -0.86 70.79 12.87
N THR A 7 -0.77 69.54 13.30
CA THR A 7 0.10 68.52 12.64
C THR A 7 -0.71 67.34 12.23
N VAL A 8 -0.48 66.90 11.01
CA VAL A 8 -1.00 65.59 10.48
C VAL A 8 0.16 64.67 10.32
N VAL A 9 -0.04 63.42 10.77
CA VAL A 9 0.90 62.32 10.54
C VAL A 9 0.34 61.42 9.44
N ILE A 10 1.09 61.27 8.37
CA ILE A 10 0.78 60.32 7.30
C ILE A 10 1.67 59.10 7.51
N THR A 11 1.04 57.96 7.83
CA THR A 11 1.74 56.69 7.96
C THR A 11 1.63 55.93 6.64
N VAL A 12 2.77 55.49 6.09
CA VAL A 12 2.84 54.63 4.90
C VAL A 12 3.17 53.21 5.35
N ASP A 13 2.25 52.29 5.15
CA ASP A 13 2.45 50.88 5.40
C ASP A 13 2.37 50.10 4.06
N ASN A 14 3.52 49.67 3.57
CA ASN A 14 3.69 48.91 2.33
C ASN A 14 4.11 47.47 2.63
N ALA A 15 3.92 46.98 3.86
CA ALA A 15 4.29 45.61 4.22
C ALA A 15 3.42 44.61 3.46
N THR A 16 4.07 43.80 2.63
CA THR A 16 3.39 42.73 1.90
C THR A 16 3.27 41.51 2.80
N PRO A 17 2.09 40.85 2.86
CA PRO A 17 1.95 39.58 3.58
C PRO A 17 2.71 38.46 2.87
N SER A 18 2.89 37.32 3.55
CA SER A 18 3.40 36.08 2.94
C SER A 18 2.25 35.11 2.73
N ALA A 19 2.22 34.46 1.58
CA ALA A 19 1.36 33.30 1.33
C ALA A 19 2.07 32.01 1.76
N ASN A 20 1.28 31.05 2.25
CA ASN A 20 1.73 29.69 2.51
C ASN A 20 0.61 28.72 2.10
N ALA A 21 0.75 28.14 0.94
CA ALA A 21 -0.21 27.20 0.34
C ALA A 21 -0.15 25.81 0.97
N GLY A 22 0.87 25.51 1.78
CA GLY A 22 1.11 24.20 2.35
C GLY A 22 2.01 23.33 1.48
N SER A 23 2.15 22.05 1.86
CA SER A 23 2.94 21.08 1.12
C SER A 23 2.08 20.32 0.12
N ASP A 24 2.70 19.87 -0.97
CA ASP A 24 2.07 18.97 -1.96
C ASP A 24 1.49 17.73 -1.27
N ALA A 25 0.34 17.28 -1.78
CA ALA A 25 -0.38 16.14 -1.22
C ALA A 25 -0.96 15.24 -2.32
N THR A 26 -1.20 13.98 -1.96
CA THR A 26 -1.86 13.00 -2.83
C THR A 26 -3.20 12.61 -2.20
N ILE A 27 -4.25 12.63 -2.99
CA ILE A 27 -5.56 12.06 -2.68
C ILE A 27 -5.86 10.91 -3.63
N GLY A 28 -6.69 9.95 -3.21
CA GLY A 28 -6.99 8.77 -4.01
C GLY A 28 -8.09 7.91 -3.40
N CYS A 29 -7.96 6.58 -3.47
CA CYS A 29 -9.02 5.65 -3.09
C CYS A 29 -9.37 5.70 -1.58
N ALA A 30 -8.38 5.90 -0.71
CA ALA A 30 -8.62 5.94 0.75
C ALA A 30 -8.89 7.35 1.27
N THR A 31 -8.24 8.35 0.68
CA THR A 31 -8.36 9.75 1.11
C THR A 31 -8.78 10.60 -0.07
N THR A 32 -10.03 11.07 -0.07
CA THR A 32 -10.64 11.79 -1.21
C THR A 32 -10.54 13.30 -1.09
N PHE A 33 -9.93 13.81 -0.02
CA PHE A 33 -9.75 15.24 0.23
C PHE A 33 -8.51 15.51 1.08
N VAL A 34 -8.02 16.73 1.04
CA VAL A 34 -6.92 17.23 1.87
C VAL A 34 -7.17 18.67 2.26
N THR A 35 -6.69 19.10 3.44
CA THR A 35 -6.68 20.50 3.84
C THR A 35 -5.37 21.13 3.34
N ILE A 36 -5.48 22.22 2.58
CA ILE A 36 -4.34 23.00 2.07
C ILE A 36 -4.28 24.38 2.75
N GLY A 37 -3.15 25.08 2.63
CA GLY A 37 -2.95 26.37 3.26
C GLY A 37 -2.41 26.29 4.68
N SER A 38 -2.44 27.43 5.36
CA SER A 38 -1.98 27.59 6.74
C SER A 38 -3.03 28.30 7.59
N SER A 39 -2.86 28.32 8.91
CA SER A 39 -3.78 28.97 9.85
C SER A 39 -4.06 30.44 9.49
N ALA A 40 -5.31 30.86 9.66
CA ALA A 40 -5.73 32.20 9.35
C ALA A 40 -4.97 33.23 10.19
N VAL A 41 -4.53 34.31 9.55
CA VAL A 41 -3.94 35.50 10.22
C VAL A 41 -4.98 36.60 10.24
N SER A 42 -5.19 37.22 11.41
CA SER A 42 -6.14 38.33 11.57
C SER A 42 -5.80 39.48 10.63
N GLY A 43 -6.82 40.14 10.08
CA GLY A 43 -6.65 41.27 9.16
C GLY A 43 -6.19 40.90 7.76
N HIS A 44 -6.22 39.60 7.38
CA HIS A 44 -5.86 39.12 6.05
C HIS A 44 -7.05 38.46 5.37
N THR A 45 -7.08 38.55 4.04
CA THR A 45 -8.00 37.82 3.17
C THR A 45 -7.20 36.87 2.25
N TYR A 46 -7.83 35.79 1.80
CA TYR A 46 -7.23 34.71 1.05
C TYR A 46 -7.95 34.56 -0.27
N ALA A 47 -7.21 34.30 -1.33
CA ALA A 47 -7.76 34.02 -2.65
C ALA A 47 -7.03 32.84 -3.27
N TRP A 48 -7.75 31.75 -3.46
CA TRP A 48 -7.24 30.53 -4.13
C TRP A 48 -7.70 30.46 -5.57
N THR A 49 -6.81 30.04 -6.45
CA THR A 49 -7.09 29.82 -7.87
C THR A 49 -6.44 28.50 -8.31
N PRO A 50 -7.18 27.59 -9.02
CA PRO A 50 -8.61 27.66 -9.30
C PRO A 50 -9.47 27.44 -8.05
N SER A 51 -10.75 27.84 -8.09
CA SER A 51 -11.72 27.58 -7.01
C SER A 51 -12.37 26.20 -7.10
N SER A 52 -12.29 25.54 -8.26
CA SER A 52 -12.88 24.21 -8.49
C SER A 52 -12.22 23.16 -7.59
N GLY A 53 -13.04 22.31 -6.98
CA GLY A 53 -12.56 21.29 -6.02
C GLY A 53 -12.23 21.84 -4.63
N LEU A 54 -12.42 23.15 -4.35
CA LEU A 54 -12.31 23.72 -3.01
C LEU A 54 -13.70 23.94 -2.41
N ASN A 55 -13.83 23.62 -1.12
CA ASN A 55 -15.06 23.93 -0.39
C ASN A 55 -15.25 25.44 -0.18
N ASN A 56 -14.16 26.21 -0.05
CA ASN A 56 -14.18 27.67 0.10
C ASN A 56 -12.84 28.27 -0.37
N ALA A 57 -12.82 28.87 -1.56
CA ALA A 57 -11.62 29.49 -2.13
C ALA A 57 -11.16 30.78 -1.44
N SER A 58 -11.94 31.30 -0.45
CA SER A 58 -11.57 32.47 0.35
C SER A 58 -11.16 32.09 1.79
N ALA A 59 -11.10 30.81 2.13
CA ALA A 59 -10.63 30.35 3.43
C ALA A 59 -9.10 30.32 3.48
N ALA A 60 -8.51 30.55 4.66
CA ALA A 60 -7.08 30.36 4.87
C ALA A 60 -6.66 28.88 4.70
N GLN A 61 -7.53 27.97 5.14
CA GLN A 61 -7.36 26.53 5.07
C GLN A 61 -8.59 25.87 4.42
N PRO A 62 -8.72 25.91 3.10
CA PRO A 62 -9.80 25.18 2.44
C PRO A 62 -9.55 23.67 2.41
N ILE A 63 -10.64 22.92 2.30
CA ILE A 63 -10.61 21.50 1.96
C ILE A 63 -10.59 21.40 0.44
N ALA A 64 -9.58 20.72 -0.11
CA ALA A 64 -9.42 20.44 -1.53
C ALA A 64 -9.80 18.99 -1.84
N SER A 65 -10.71 18.80 -2.80
CA SER A 65 -11.16 17.49 -3.33
C SER A 65 -11.32 17.57 -4.85
N PRO A 66 -10.25 17.88 -5.59
CA PRO A 66 -10.32 17.95 -7.04
C PRO A 66 -10.53 16.57 -7.66
N SER A 67 -11.17 16.51 -8.84
CA SER A 67 -11.37 15.26 -9.61
C SER A 67 -10.16 14.84 -10.46
N SER A 68 -9.19 15.74 -10.61
CA SER A 68 -7.92 15.51 -11.32
C SER A 68 -6.80 16.29 -10.66
N THR A 69 -5.55 15.86 -10.84
CA THR A 69 -4.38 16.57 -10.31
C THR A 69 -4.45 18.05 -10.64
N THR A 70 -4.41 18.86 -9.57
CA THR A 70 -4.64 20.30 -9.66
C THR A 70 -3.58 21.06 -8.86
N THR A 71 -2.98 22.08 -9.48
CA THR A 71 -2.13 23.04 -8.80
C THR A 71 -2.99 24.21 -8.34
N TYR A 72 -3.06 24.44 -7.05
CA TYR A 72 -3.71 25.59 -6.45
C TYR A 72 -2.68 26.68 -6.14
N SER A 73 -3.07 27.94 -6.39
CA SER A 73 -2.26 29.12 -6.11
C SER A 73 -2.96 29.99 -5.09
N LEU A 74 -2.25 30.40 -4.05
CA LEU A 74 -2.74 31.26 -2.98
C LEU A 74 -2.15 32.66 -3.11
N VAL A 75 -3.00 33.69 -3.04
CA VAL A 75 -2.61 35.06 -2.80
C VAL A 75 -3.26 35.52 -1.51
N VAL A 76 -2.47 36.14 -0.63
CA VAL A 76 -2.91 36.74 0.65
C VAL A 76 -2.91 38.25 0.53
N THR A 77 -3.97 38.91 1.00
CA THR A 77 -4.11 40.36 0.98
C THR A 77 -4.28 40.89 2.40
N ASN A 78 -3.50 41.88 2.77
CA ASN A 78 -3.74 42.64 4.01
C ASN A 78 -5.02 43.50 3.83
N ALA A 79 -6.05 43.27 4.62
CA ALA A 79 -7.37 43.88 4.47
C ALA A 79 -7.37 45.39 4.73
N SER A 80 -6.42 45.92 5.52
CA SER A 80 -6.33 47.31 5.85
C SER A 80 -5.56 48.13 4.81
N THR A 81 -4.49 47.57 4.24
CA THR A 81 -3.59 48.29 3.31
C THR A 81 -3.85 47.92 1.86
N GLY A 82 -4.47 46.76 1.59
CA GLY A 82 -4.65 46.20 0.25
C GLY A 82 -3.37 45.61 -0.35
N CYS A 83 -2.25 45.58 0.41
CA CYS A 83 -1.02 44.96 -0.07
C CYS A 83 -1.17 43.45 -0.22
N GLN A 84 -0.69 42.93 -1.34
CA GLN A 84 -0.78 41.51 -1.69
C GLN A 84 0.56 40.80 -1.59
N SER A 85 0.51 39.53 -1.23
CA SER A 85 1.68 38.61 -1.33
C SER A 85 2.04 38.31 -2.78
N SER A 86 3.26 37.78 -2.99
CA SER A 86 3.50 36.88 -4.13
C SER A 86 2.61 35.65 -3.99
N ALA A 87 2.28 35.03 -5.14
CA ALA A 87 1.55 33.78 -5.13
C ALA A 87 2.44 32.65 -4.61
N ASP A 88 1.86 31.77 -3.78
CA ASP A 88 2.44 30.49 -3.40
C ASP A 88 1.56 29.34 -3.89
N THR A 89 2.13 28.18 -4.19
CA THR A 89 1.42 27.10 -4.86
C THR A 89 1.55 25.78 -4.12
N VAL A 90 0.49 24.96 -4.22
CA VAL A 90 0.45 23.58 -3.76
C VAL A 90 -0.15 22.69 -4.83
N VAL A 91 0.43 21.52 -5.04
CA VAL A 91 -0.08 20.49 -5.95
C VAL A 91 -0.87 19.45 -5.17
N VAL A 92 -2.14 19.28 -5.53
CA VAL A 92 -2.96 18.15 -5.06
C VAL A 92 -3.02 17.12 -6.18
N THR A 93 -2.25 16.05 -6.02
CA THR A 93 -2.22 14.93 -6.97
C THR A 93 -3.42 14.02 -6.73
N VAL A 94 -4.14 13.67 -7.79
CA VAL A 94 -5.22 12.67 -7.75
C VAL A 94 -4.69 11.38 -8.37
N ASP A 95 -4.58 10.33 -7.54
CA ASP A 95 -4.12 9.01 -7.97
C ASP A 95 -5.14 7.94 -7.56
N ASN A 96 -5.97 7.55 -8.49
CA ASN A 96 -6.96 6.48 -8.36
C ASN A 96 -6.52 5.18 -9.04
N THR A 97 -5.22 5.06 -9.34
CA THR A 97 -4.68 3.89 -10.04
C THR A 97 -4.46 2.74 -9.04
N ALA A 98 -5.24 1.67 -9.17
CA ALA A 98 -5.04 0.45 -8.42
C ALA A 98 -3.74 -0.25 -8.89
N PRO A 99 -2.91 -0.76 -7.97
CA PRO A 99 -1.77 -1.60 -8.33
C PRO A 99 -2.24 -2.97 -8.84
N SER A 100 -1.33 -3.77 -9.40
CA SER A 100 -1.54 -5.19 -9.64
C SER A 100 -0.97 -6.01 -8.49
N ALA A 101 -1.65 -7.09 -8.10
CA ALA A 101 -1.08 -8.13 -7.25
C ALA A 101 -0.45 -9.23 -8.13
N ASP A 102 0.59 -9.87 -7.61
CA ASP A 102 1.24 -11.05 -8.19
C ASP A 102 1.59 -12.02 -7.04
N ALA A 103 0.72 -13.01 -6.87
CA ALA A 103 0.86 -14.04 -5.84
C ALA A 103 1.89 -15.12 -6.21
N GLY A 104 2.40 -15.10 -7.42
CA GLY A 104 3.30 -16.11 -7.97
C GLY A 104 2.58 -17.30 -8.56
N SER A 105 3.35 -18.30 -9.00
CA SER A 105 2.81 -19.53 -9.57
C SER A 105 2.49 -20.55 -8.50
N ASP A 106 1.48 -21.43 -8.78
CA ASP A 106 1.17 -22.56 -7.94
C ASP A 106 2.41 -23.42 -7.66
N ALA A 107 2.49 -23.95 -6.45
CA ALA A 107 3.64 -24.70 -5.99
C ALA A 107 3.23 -25.96 -5.19
N THR A 108 4.14 -26.90 -5.08
CA THR A 108 3.95 -28.09 -4.27
C THR A 108 5.05 -28.20 -3.22
N ILE A 109 4.67 -28.50 -2.00
CA ILE A 109 5.57 -28.87 -0.91
C ILE A 109 5.31 -30.32 -0.52
N ASP A 110 6.36 -31.01 -0.05
CA ASP A 110 6.33 -32.42 0.32
C ASP A 110 7.30 -32.73 1.46
N CYS A 111 7.55 -34.00 1.77
CA CYS A 111 8.46 -34.44 2.81
C CYS A 111 9.92 -33.97 2.60
N ASN A 112 10.34 -33.71 1.36
CA ASN A 112 11.70 -33.26 1.02
C ASN A 112 11.78 -31.74 0.92
N ASN A 113 10.69 -31.11 0.54
CA ASN A 113 10.55 -29.67 0.28
C ASN A 113 9.40 -29.13 1.10
N THR A 114 9.65 -28.83 2.39
CA THR A 114 8.61 -28.52 3.37
C THR A 114 8.14 -27.04 3.32
N SER A 115 8.73 -26.24 2.44
CA SER A 115 8.41 -24.79 2.33
C SER A 115 8.59 -24.28 0.92
N VAL A 116 7.87 -23.21 0.60
CA VAL A 116 8.02 -22.48 -0.67
C VAL A 116 7.88 -20.98 -0.44
N ILE A 117 8.60 -20.17 -1.21
CA ILE A 117 8.41 -18.72 -1.25
C ILE A 117 7.33 -18.43 -2.29
N ILE A 118 6.30 -17.66 -1.88
CA ILE A 118 5.22 -17.21 -2.76
C ILE A 118 5.27 -15.68 -2.92
N GLY A 119 4.58 -15.15 -3.93
CA GLY A 119 4.58 -13.72 -4.25
C GLY A 119 5.77 -13.28 -5.09
N SER A 120 5.81 -11.99 -5.36
CA SER A 120 6.85 -11.32 -6.15
C SER A 120 7.69 -10.37 -5.31
N SER A 121 8.78 -9.84 -5.87
CA SER A 121 9.69 -8.94 -5.14
C SER A 121 8.98 -7.69 -4.62
N ALA A 122 9.36 -7.26 -3.42
CA ALA A 122 8.81 -6.05 -2.80
C ALA A 122 9.07 -4.80 -3.65
N VAL A 123 8.05 -3.97 -3.78
CA VAL A 123 8.13 -2.65 -4.41
C VAL A 123 7.97 -1.58 -3.33
N SER A 124 8.84 -0.57 -3.32
CA SER A 124 8.76 0.54 -2.36
C SER A 124 7.45 1.32 -2.53
N GLY A 125 6.82 1.73 -1.43
CA GLY A 125 5.56 2.48 -1.42
C GLY A 125 4.31 1.61 -1.61
N TYR A 126 4.45 0.29 -1.40
CA TYR A 126 3.33 -0.64 -1.41
C TYR A 126 3.30 -1.50 -0.15
N SER A 127 2.09 -1.75 0.33
CA SER A 127 1.78 -2.67 1.43
C SER A 127 1.14 -3.93 0.88
N TYR A 128 1.38 -5.06 1.55
CA TYR A 128 0.96 -6.40 1.13
C TYR A 128 0.06 -7.03 2.19
N ALA A 129 -0.99 -7.70 1.78
CA ALA A 129 -1.90 -8.41 2.67
C ALA A 129 -2.25 -9.78 2.09
N TRP A 130 -1.78 -10.84 2.77
CA TRP A 130 -2.06 -12.23 2.44
C TRP A 130 -3.18 -12.81 3.30
N SER A 131 -4.02 -13.63 2.72
CA SER A 131 -5.08 -14.37 3.40
C SER A 131 -5.22 -15.79 2.80
N PRO A 132 -5.32 -16.83 3.64
CA PRO A 132 -5.15 -16.84 5.09
C PRO A 132 -3.71 -16.56 5.51
N SER A 133 -3.48 -16.16 6.78
CA SER A 133 -2.13 -15.97 7.34
C SER A 133 -1.50 -17.26 7.87
N THR A 134 -2.31 -18.31 8.06
CA THR A 134 -1.86 -19.61 8.60
C THR A 134 -0.85 -20.26 7.66
N GLY A 135 0.27 -20.71 8.21
CA GLY A 135 1.35 -21.33 7.44
C GLY A 135 2.23 -20.33 6.67
N LEU A 136 2.07 -19.03 6.84
CA LEU A 136 2.96 -18.01 6.29
C LEU A 136 3.93 -17.48 7.34
N SER A 137 5.17 -17.20 6.94
CA SER A 137 6.16 -16.53 7.78
C SER A 137 5.70 -15.12 8.19
N SER A 138 4.98 -14.44 7.31
CA SER A 138 4.32 -13.15 7.55
C SER A 138 3.23 -12.93 6.51
N ALA A 139 2.07 -12.41 6.92
CA ALA A 139 1.00 -12.04 5.99
C ALA A 139 1.14 -10.61 5.42
N ALA A 140 2.15 -9.84 5.86
CA ALA A 140 2.32 -8.43 5.50
C ALA A 140 3.59 -8.14 4.69
N VAL A 141 4.23 -9.17 4.12
CA VAL A 141 5.42 -9.03 3.27
C VAL A 141 5.13 -9.44 1.84
N ALA A 142 5.89 -8.92 0.90
CA ALA A 142 5.72 -9.22 -0.52
C ALA A 142 5.96 -10.71 -0.84
N GLN A 143 6.99 -11.31 -0.21
CA GLN A 143 7.42 -12.69 -0.43
C GLN A 143 7.49 -13.45 0.89
N PRO A 144 6.36 -13.94 1.41
CA PRO A 144 6.38 -14.84 2.57
C PRO A 144 6.87 -16.24 2.18
N THR A 145 7.46 -16.93 3.16
CA THR A 145 7.65 -18.38 3.10
C THR A 145 6.36 -19.06 3.56
N ALA A 146 5.82 -19.97 2.74
CA ALA A 146 4.62 -20.75 3.01
C ALA A 146 4.99 -22.18 3.44
N THR A 147 4.41 -22.63 4.56
CA THR A 147 4.56 -23.96 5.16
C THR A 147 3.20 -24.48 5.65
N PRO A 148 2.18 -24.55 4.79
CA PRO A 148 0.87 -25.04 5.21
C PRO A 148 0.89 -26.53 5.51
N ASN A 149 0.03 -27.00 6.45
CA ASN A 149 -0.12 -28.42 6.78
C ASN A 149 -1.10 -29.17 5.85
N SER A 150 -1.82 -28.46 5.00
CA SER A 150 -2.74 -28.98 3.99
C SER A 150 -2.76 -28.05 2.78
N THR A 151 -3.14 -28.57 1.63
CA THR A 151 -3.28 -27.76 0.41
C THR A 151 -4.08 -26.52 0.68
N THR A 152 -3.47 -25.37 0.44
CA THR A 152 -4.01 -24.04 0.81
C THR A 152 -3.92 -23.10 -0.36
N THR A 153 -5.01 -22.40 -0.65
CA THR A 153 -5.03 -21.26 -1.57
C THR A 153 -4.80 -19.99 -0.77
N TYR A 154 -3.72 -19.29 -1.10
CA TYR A 154 -3.42 -17.96 -0.55
C TYR A 154 -3.86 -16.89 -1.54
N SER A 155 -4.37 -15.79 -1.02
CA SER A 155 -4.81 -14.63 -1.79
C SER A 155 -4.00 -13.42 -1.36
N LEU A 156 -3.48 -12.66 -2.32
CA LEU A 156 -2.70 -11.43 -2.10
C LEU A 156 -3.51 -10.22 -2.55
N VAL A 157 -3.56 -9.20 -1.69
CA VAL A 157 -3.97 -7.84 -2.05
C VAL A 157 -2.78 -6.91 -1.83
N VAL A 158 -2.51 -6.06 -2.82
CA VAL A 158 -1.45 -5.04 -2.77
C VAL A 158 -2.11 -3.67 -2.68
N THR A 159 -1.64 -2.82 -1.77
CA THR A 159 -2.15 -1.45 -1.59
C THR A 159 -1.03 -0.44 -1.82
N LYS A 160 -1.31 0.60 -2.60
CA LYS A 160 -0.40 1.72 -2.82
C LYS A 160 -0.48 2.69 -1.64
N ASP A 161 0.62 2.86 -0.89
CA ASP A 161 0.63 3.61 0.38
C ASP A 161 0.27 5.09 0.21
N SER A 162 0.66 5.71 -0.91
CA SER A 162 0.44 7.14 -1.17
C SER A 162 -1.03 7.51 -1.43
N SER A 163 -1.81 6.61 -2.06
CA SER A 163 -3.19 6.86 -2.49
C SER A 163 -4.21 5.96 -1.80
N GLY A 164 -3.76 4.89 -1.14
CA GLY A 164 -4.59 3.88 -0.52
C GLY A 164 -5.40 3.03 -1.51
N CYS A 165 -5.04 3.05 -2.79
CA CYS A 165 -5.69 2.22 -3.80
C CYS A 165 -5.18 0.79 -3.69
N SER A 166 -6.11 -0.17 -3.62
CA SER A 166 -5.81 -1.59 -3.52
C SER A 166 -6.05 -2.30 -4.85
N SER A 167 -5.27 -3.35 -5.10
CA SER A 167 -5.47 -4.26 -6.24
C SER A 167 -6.75 -5.08 -6.09
N ILE A 168 -7.18 -5.69 -7.18
CA ILE A 168 -7.93 -6.94 -7.10
C ILE A 168 -7.03 -8.01 -6.49
N ALA A 169 -7.63 -9.00 -5.82
CA ALA A 169 -6.89 -10.11 -5.24
C ALA A 169 -6.32 -11.00 -6.34
N ASP A 170 -5.07 -11.46 -6.16
CA ASP A 170 -4.47 -12.54 -6.93
C ASP A 170 -4.21 -13.74 -6.03
N THR A 171 -4.20 -14.95 -6.58
CA THR A 171 -4.16 -16.18 -5.79
C THR A 171 -3.08 -17.15 -6.25
N VAL A 172 -2.53 -17.89 -5.28
CA VAL A 172 -1.59 -18.98 -5.48
C VAL A 172 -2.02 -20.19 -4.66
N VAL A 173 -1.94 -21.38 -5.25
CA VAL A 173 -2.22 -22.64 -4.57
C VAL A 173 -0.90 -23.28 -4.15
N VAL A 174 -0.76 -23.54 -2.84
CA VAL A 174 0.34 -24.37 -2.32
C VAL A 174 -0.23 -25.75 -2.00
N THR A 175 0.07 -26.72 -2.86
CA THR A 175 -0.34 -28.10 -2.70
C THR A 175 0.60 -28.82 -1.72
N VAL A 176 0.03 -29.55 -0.77
CA VAL A 176 0.78 -30.40 0.16
C VAL A 176 0.67 -31.85 -0.28
N GLY A 177 1.78 -32.40 -0.80
CA GLY A 177 1.91 -33.82 -1.15
C GLY A 177 2.31 -34.62 0.10
N ASN A 178 1.36 -35.36 0.65
CA ASN A 178 1.57 -36.22 1.81
C ASN A 178 1.58 -37.71 1.41
N ASP A 179 1.93 -38.00 0.18
CA ASP A 179 1.98 -39.38 -0.33
C ASP A 179 3.16 -40.12 0.31
N LEU A 180 2.98 -40.52 1.57
CA LEU A 180 3.85 -41.46 2.23
C LEU A 180 3.61 -42.83 1.56
N PRO A 181 4.64 -43.50 0.99
CA PRO A 181 4.49 -44.82 0.47
C PRO A 181 4.07 -45.75 1.60
N ALA A 182 3.04 -46.58 1.36
CA ALA A 182 2.68 -47.63 2.30
C ALA A 182 3.75 -48.73 2.21
N PRO A 183 4.48 -49.00 3.32
CA PRO A 183 5.42 -50.14 3.33
C PRO A 183 4.65 -51.43 3.19
N ASP A 184 5.07 -52.29 2.30
CA ASP A 184 4.50 -53.64 2.11
C ASP A 184 5.64 -54.66 2.10
N ALA A 185 5.78 -55.37 3.19
CA ALA A 185 6.77 -56.44 3.35
C ALA A 185 6.30 -57.77 2.70
N GLY A 186 5.07 -57.80 2.21
CA GLY A 186 4.45 -59.01 1.67
C GLY A 186 3.84 -59.89 2.79
N SER A 187 3.37 -61.05 2.40
CA SER A 187 2.81 -62.02 3.36
C SER A 187 3.91 -62.83 4.03
N ASP A 188 3.63 -63.28 5.27
CA ASP A 188 4.50 -64.24 5.96
C ASP A 188 4.76 -65.45 5.08
N ALA A 189 6.00 -65.88 5.04
CA ALA A 189 6.43 -67.05 4.25
C ALA A 189 7.22 -68.05 5.11
N THR A 190 7.05 -69.30 4.84
CA THR A 190 7.79 -70.39 5.48
C THR A 190 8.75 -71.02 4.47
N ILE A 191 10.00 -71.16 4.87
CA ILE A 191 11.01 -71.96 4.13
C ILE A 191 11.21 -73.26 4.86
N ASP A 192 11.29 -74.35 4.08
CA ASP A 192 11.48 -75.75 4.55
C ASP A 192 12.46 -76.47 3.68
N CYS A 193 12.60 -77.82 3.87
CA CYS A 193 13.52 -78.64 3.08
C CYS A 193 13.17 -78.74 1.58
N ASN A 194 11.91 -78.41 1.21
CA ASN A 194 11.44 -78.49 -0.18
C ASN A 194 11.34 -77.10 -0.81
N ASN A 195 11.26 -76.03 0.05
CA ASN A 195 11.09 -74.66 -0.35
C ASN A 195 12.14 -73.80 0.40
N THR A 196 13.33 -73.69 -0.16
CA THR A 196 14.52 -73.18 0.48
C THR A 196 14.68 -71.63 0.36
N ASN A 197 13.77 -70.94 -0.35
CA ASN A 197 13.77 -69.52 -0.51
C ASN A 197 12.34 -68.93 -0.55
N ALA A 198 12.16 -67.76 -0.16
CA ALA A 198 10.92 -66.99 -0.26
C ALA A 198 11.20 -65.61 -0.79
N THR A 199 10.32 -65.10 -1.63
CA THR A 199 10.34 -63.71 -2.06
C THR A 199 9.49 -62.90 -1.10
N ILE A 200 10.07 -61.86 -0.57
CA ILE A 200 9.39 -60.93 0.33
C ILE A 200 9.25 -59.56 -0.32
N GLY A 201 8.27 -58.77 0.14
CA GLY A 201 7.98 -57.43 -0.37
C GLY A 201 7.07 -57.44 -1.60
N SER A 202 6.65 -56.27 -1.99
CA SER A 202 5.87 -55.98 -3.18
C SER A 202 6.77 -55.54 -4.35
N SER A 203 6.18 -55.43 -5.55
CA SER A 203 6.89 -54.90 -6.72
C SER A 203 7.34 -53.45 -6.47
N ALA A 204 8.58 -53.12 -6.87
CA ALA A 204 9.13 -51.81 -6.76
C ALA A 204 8.26 -50.77 -7.49
N GLN A 205 7.93 -49.69 -6.80
CA GLN A 205 7.22 -48.55 -7.37
C GLN A 205 8.23 -47.51 -7.84
N SER A 206 7.94 -46.86 -8.98
CA SER A 206 8.78 -45.80 -9.54
C SER A 206 8.81 -44.59 -8.60
N GLY A 207 10.00 -44.05 -8.37
CA GLY A 207 10.19 -42.85 -7.53
C GLY A 207 10.42 -43.13 -6.05
N PHE A 208 10.49 -44.41 -5.62
CA PHE A 208 10.73 -44.79 -4.22
C PHE A 208 12.04 -45.54 -4.05
N THR A 209 12.66 -45.36 -2.88
CA THR A 209 13.79 -46.18 -2.42
C THR A 209 13.32 -47.10 -1.31
N TYR A 210 13.89 -48.33 -1.26
CA TYR A 210 13.49 -49.38 -0.32
C TYR A 210 14.68 -49.70 0.59
N ALA A 211 14.43 -49.84 1.88
CA ALA A 211 15.37 -50.31 2.88
C ALA A 211 14.75 -51.50 3.62
N TRP A 212 15.50 -52.65 3.68
CA TRP A 212 15.10 -53.90 4.34
C TRP A 212 15.87 -54.07 5.65
#